data_61b6db8758ec00454fa8295921917b6f
#
_entry.id   61b6db8758ec00454fa8295921917b6f
#
_cell.length_a   1.000
_cell.length_b   1.000
_cell.length_c   1.000
_cell.angle_alpha   90.00
_cell.angle_beta   90.00
_cell.angle_gamma   90.00
#
_symmetry.space_group_name_H-M   'P 1'
#
loop_
_entity.id
_entity.type
_entity.pdbx_description
1 polymer ?
#
loop_
_entity_poly.entity_id
_entity_poly.type
_entity_poly.pdbx_seq_one_letter_code
_entity_poly.pdbx_strand_id
1 'polypeptide(L)'
;MNNMWGDMSQYSEIYWPWPIAIYLFLAGLSAGATMVALLVKWNRHESEQNSIWDAMIRAGAITAPITICAGLLLLIFDLGKPFSFYLLLIKFNFGSVMSLGVLALLIYVPLSFVFALCVFGEEICKFKLLAFLRPIVNLLSSFAKASKLFERVLFILALCVGAYTGFLLSAVMKIPLWNTPVLPILFLLSGFSSGIAASILVGLLFFKGSLNKDSIKYLLVLDLRAILFEIPLLFILFVGMYFEGGTSALAAQQALTHEVYGKIFWIGVLGTGLIAPIIIAFTALKNHAYKPAFIVLNSFVVLCGVILLRYYIVYAGQICTGA
;
A
#
# COMPACT_ATOMS: atom_id res chain seq x y z
N MET A 1 12.14 9.34 -38.60
CA MET A 1 11.02 9.19 -37.68
C MET A 1 11.26 10.15 -36.55
N ASN A 2 10.49 11.22 -36.47
CA ASN A 2 10.63 12.21 -35.40
C ASN A 2 10.22 11.55 -34.08
N ASN A 3 11.15 11.35 -33.16
CA ASN A 3 10.89 10.90 -31.80
C ASN A 3 10.12 11.99 -31.07
N MET A 4 8.80 11.89 -31.13
CA MET A 4 7.86 12.82 -30.46
C MET A 4 7.96 12.80 -28.93
N TRP A 5 8.81 11.94 -28.38
CA TRP A 5 8.95 11.65 -26.94
C TRP A 5 10.35 11.92 -26.40
N GLY A 6 11.17 12.74 -27.03
CA GLY A 6 12.50 13.08 -26.54
C GLY A 6 13.41 11.84 -26.30
N ASP A 7 14.69 12.03 -26.36
CA ASP A 7 15.64 10.98 -25.98
C ASP A 7 15.89 11.02 -24.46
N MET A 8 16.03 9.86 -23.79
CA MET A 8 16.30 9.78 -22.34
C MET A 8 17.59 10.55 -21.95
N SER A 9 18.51 10.79 -22.90
CA SER A 9 19.70 11.62 -22.72
C SER A 9 19.40 13.11 -22.47
N GLN A 10 18.17 13.56 -22.73
CA GLN A 10 17.74 14.94 -22.48
C GLN A 10 17.34 15.21 -21.02
N TYR A 11 17.19 14.15 -20.23
CA TYR A 11 16.80 14.23 -18.81
C TYR A 11 18.04 13.96 -17.96
N SER A 12 18.75 15.02 -17.57
CA SER A 12 19.85 14.98 -16.60
C SER A 12 19.36 14.83 -15.15
N GLU A 13 18.05 14.87 -14.93
CA GLU A 13 17.41 14.84 -13.60
C GLU A 13 16.56 13.58 -13.41
N ILE A 14 16.27 13.27 -12.14
CA ILE A 14 15.42 12.16 -11.74
C ILE A 14 14.04 12.32 -12.38
N TYR A 15 13.67 11.41 -13.28
CA TYR A 15 12.44 11.47 -14.06
C TYR A 15 11.17 11.24 -13.20
N TRP A 16 11.27 10.38 -12.18
CA TRP A 16 10.20 10.12 -11.22
C TRP A 16 10.62 10.58 -9.83
N PRO A 17 10.17 11.79 -9.40
CA PRO A 17 10.57 12.40 -8.15
C PRO A 17 9.86 11.77 -6.94
N TRP A 18 10.18 12.26 -5.74
CA TRP A 18 9.67 11.76 -4.47
C TRP A 18 8.13 11.68 -4.34
N PRO A 19 7.30 12.55 -4.96
CA PRO A 19 5.85 12.44 -4.85
C PRO A 19 5.33 11.11 -5.41
N ILE A 20 5.98 10.56 -6.45
CA ILE A 20 5.61 9.27 -7.01
C ILE A 20 5.92 8.14 -6.02
N ALA A 21 7.08 8.15 -5.36
CA ALA A 21 7.41 7.15 -4.36
C ALA A 21 6.42 7.17 -3.19
N ILE A 22 6.01 8.35 -2.71
CA ILE A 22 5.00 8.51 -1.67
C ILE A 22 3.61 8.08 -2.16
N TYR A 23 3.23 8.42 -3.40
CA TYR A 23 1.98 7.95 -3.98
C TYR A 23 1.92 6.40 -4.02
N LEU A 24 2.97 5.74 -4.49
CA LEU A 24 3.06 4.28 -4.52
C LEU A 24 2.93 3.65 -3.12
N PHE A 25 3.48 4.32 -2.10
CA PHE A 25 3.30 3.91 -0.71
C PHE A 25 1.86 4.08 -0.25
N LEU A 26 1.26 5.26 -0.43
CA LEU A 26 -0.09 5.59 0.02
C LEU A 26 -1.16 4.74 -0.68
N ALA A 27 -1.00 4.46 -1.97
CA ALA A 27 -1.89 3.59 -2.73
C ALA A 27 -1.80 2.13 -2.23
N GLY A 28 -0.58 1.63 -1.98
CA GLY A 28 -0.37 0.31 -1.39
C GLY A 28 -0.97 0.21 0.03
N LEU A 29 -0.76 1.22 0.86
CA LEU A 29 -1.31 1.31 2.21
C LEU A 29 -2.84 1.34 2.20
N SER A 30 -3.45 2.11 1.30
CA SER A 30 -4.91 2.15 1.12
C SER A 30 -5.48 0.78 0.78
N ALA A 31 -4.89 0.12 -0.22
CA ALA A 31 -5.25 -1.22 -0.63
C ALA A 31 -5.11 -2.22 0.53
N GLY A 32 -3.98 -2.18 1.23
CA GLY A 32 -3.72 -3.01 2.40
C GLY A 32 -4.71 -2.79 3.53
N ALA A 33 -5.02 -1.55 3.88
CA ALA A 33 -5.98 -1.21 4.92
C ALA A 33 -7.40 -1.72 4.59
N THR A 34 -7.82 -1.62 3.32
CA THR A 34 -9.09 -2.19 2.86
C THR A 34 -9.11 -3.71 2.99
N MET A 35 -8.06 -4.39 2.53
CA MET A 35 -7.94 -5.85 2.64
C MET A 35 -7.99 -6.31 4.09
N VAL A 36 -7.25 -5.65 4.99
CA VAL A 36 -7.23 -5.95 6.43
C VAL A 36 -8.62 -5.79 7.05
N ALA A 37 -9.30 -4.67 6.78
CA ALA A 37 -10.64 -4.43 7.31
C ALA A 37 -11.64 -5.51 6.88
N LEU A 38 -11.59 -5.94 5.61
CA LEU A 38 -12.46 -6.99 5.08
C LEU A 38 -12.10 -8.37 5.63
N LEU A 39 -10.81 -8.72 5.72
CA LEU A 39 -10.35 -9.99 6.30
C LEU A 39 -10.76 -10.11 7.78
N VAL A 40 -10.58 -9.04 8.55
CA VAL A 40 -11.02 -8.98 9.93
C VAL A 40 -12.54 -9.14 10.01
N LYS A 41 -13.30 -8.46 9.14
CA LYS A 41 -14.75 -8.59 9.08
C LYS A 41 -15.21 -10.01 8.76
N TRP A 42 -14.54 -10.71 7.85
CA TRP A 42 -14.89 -12.09 7.48
C TRP A 42 -14.50 -13.13 8.53
N ASN A 43 -13.45 -12.88 9.30
CA ASN A 43 -12.99 -13.77 10.37
C ASN A 43 -13.68 -13.50 11.73
N ARG A 44 -14.64 -12.58 11.78
CA ARG A 44 -15.32 -12.16 13.00
C ARG A 44 -16.30 -13.23 13.47
N HIS A 45 -16.22 -13.59 14.77
CA HIS A 45 -17.24 -14.39 15.45
C HIS A 45 -18.32 -13.48 16.00
N GLU A 46 -19.60 -13.86 15.89
CA GLU A 46 -20.78 -13.06 16.28
C GLU A 46 -20.80 -12.63 17.76
N SER A 47 -20.07 -13.35 18.62
CA SER A 47 -20.00 -13.08 20.07
C SER A 47 -19.14 -11.87 20.47
N GLU A 48 -18.38 -11.27 19.55
CA GLU A 48 -17.38 -10.23 19.84
C GLU A 48 -17.77 -8.83 19.34
N GLN A 49 -19.04 -8.43 19.49
CA GLN A 49 -19.57 -7.18 18.92
C GLN A 49 -18.87 -5.89 19.36
N ASN A 50 -18.22 -5.87 20.54
CA ASN A 50 -17.52 -4.70 21.10
C ASN A 50 -16.01 -4.91 21.23
N SER A 51 -15.43 -5.80 20.45
CA SER A 51 -14.01 -6.12 20.52
C SER A 51 -13.14 -5.20 19.65
N ILE A 52 -11.83 -5.33 19.79
CA ILE A 52 -10.82 -4.63 18.98
C ILE A 52 -11.01 -4.83 17.47
N TRP A 53 -11.72 -5.88 17.05
CA TRP A 53 -12.07 -6.16 15.68
C TRP A 53 -12.88 -5.01 15.06
N ASP A 54 -13.78 -4.39 15.80
CA ASP A 54 -14.50 -3.21 15.32
C ASP A 54 -13.58 -2.02 15.17
N ALA A 55 -12.61 -1.85 16.07
CA ALA A 55 -11.60 -0.80 15.97
C ALA A 55 -10.73 -0.97 14.72
N MET A 56 -10.36 -2.21 14.36
CA MET A 56 -9.57 -2.48 13.15
C MET A 56 -10.37 -2.28 11.87
N ILE A 57 -11.62 -2.72 11.82
CA ILE A 57 -12.52 -2.48 10.69
C ILE A 57 -12.72 -0.98 10.48
N ARG A 58 -12.97 -0.23 11.56
CA ARG A 58 -13.13 1.23 11.52
C ARG A 58 -11.85 1.92 11.08
N ALA A 59 -10.71 1.51 11.63
CA ALA A 59 -9.41 2.05 11.26
C ALA A 59 -9.12 1.85 9.76
N GLY A 60 -9.31 0.64 9.24
CA GLY A 60 -9.10 0.36 7.82
C GLY A 60 -10.09 1.11 6.92
N ALA A 61 -11.36 1.19 7.31
CA ALA A 61 -12.39 1.90 6.55
C ALA A 61 -12.15 3.41 6.43
N ILE A 62 -11.52 4.06 7.42
CA ILE A 62 -11.19 5.49 7.36
C ILE A 62 -9.83 5.72 6.70
N THR A 63 -8.85 4.86 6.98
CA THR A 63 -7.50 4.98 6.45
C THR A 63 -7.47 4.83 4.93
N ALA A 64 -8.21 3.86 4.39
CA ALA A 64 -8.20 3.56 2.96
C ALA A 64 -8.58 4.77 2.07
N PRO A 65 -9.74 5.42 2.21
CA PRO A 65 -10.10 6.55 1.35
C PRO A 65 -9.22 7.78 1.59
N ILE A 66 -8.76 8.02 2.82
CA ILE A 66 -7.91 9.17 3.12
C ILE A 66 -6.55 9.02 2.43
N THR A 67 -5.91 7.86 2.56
CA THR A 67 -4.57 7.64 2.01
C THR A 67 -4.57 7.59 0.49
N ILE A 68 -5.59 6.98 -0.15
CA ILE A 68 -5.66 6.99 -1.61
C ILE A 68 -5.92 8.39 -2.15
N CYS A 69 -6.79 9.19 -1.53
CA CYS A 69 -7.01 10.57 -1.93
C CYS A 69 -5.75 11.43 -1.76
N ALA A 70 -5.03 11.29 -0.65
CA ALA A 70 -3.77 11.99 -0.44
C ALA A 70 -2.73 11.59 -1.50
N GLY A 71 -2.63 10.30 -1.84
CA GLY A 71 -1.74 9.81 -2.89
C GLY A 71 -2.11 10.35 -4.28
N LEU A 72 -3.40 10.37 -4.63
CA LEU A 72 -3.87 10.92 -5.89
C LEU A 72 -3.65 12.43 -5.99
N LEU A 73 -3.83 13.17 -4.89
CA LEU A 73 -3.51 14.60 -4.85
C LEU A 73 -2.03 14.84 -5.14
N LEU A 74 -1.12 14.06 -4.52
CA LEU A 74 0.32 14.16 -4.81
C LEU A 74 0.61 13.88 -6.29
N LEU A 75 -0.05 12.86 -6.87
CA LEU A 75 0.12 12.52 -8.28
C LEU A 75 -0.37 13.65 -9.20
N ILE A 76 -1.49 14.31 -8.87
CA ILE A 76 -2.02 15.45 -9.65
C ILE A 76 -1.05 16.64 -9.57
N PHE A 77 -0.47 16.92 -8.41
CA PHE A 77 0.51 18.00 -8.26
C PHE A 77 1.80 17.74 -9.04
N ASP A 78 2.19 16.48 -9.19
CA ASP A 78 3.38 16.08 -9.97
C ASP A 78 3.12 16.12 -11.50
N LEU A 79 1.86 16.18 -11.95
CA LEU A 79 1.55 16.38 -13.35
C LEU A 79 2.02 17.78 -13.79
N GLY A 80 2.88 17.87 -14.78
CA GLY A 80 3.33 19.18 -15.31
C GLY A 80 2.20 20.12 -15.74
N LYS A 81 0.96 19.61 -15.91
CA LYS A 81 -0.28 20.35 -16.14
C LYS A 81 -1.39 19.80 -15.25
N PRO A 82 -1.45 20.16 -13.95
CA PRO A 82 -2.37 19.55 -12.98
C PRO A 82 -3.85 19.74 -13.36
N PHE A 83 -4.23 20.86 -13.96
CA PHE A 83 -5.61 21.11 -14.40
C PHE A 83 -6.07 20.24 -15.58
N SER A 84 -5.17 19.51 -16.23
CA SER A 84 -5.49 18.61 -17.34
C SER A 84 -5.65 17.15 -16.92
N PHE A 85 -5.67 16.84 -15.60
CA PHE A 85 -5.78 15.47 -15.08
C PHE A 85 -7.05 14.75 -15.55
N TYR A 86 -8.14 15.48 -15.81
CA TYR A 86 -9.40 14.94 -16.32
C TYR A 86 -9.27 14.23 -17.67
N LEU A 87 -8.25 14.57 -18.46
CA LEU A 87 -7.97 13.88 -19.73
C LEU A 87 -7.59 12.43 -19.52
N LEU A 88 -6.95 12.09 -18.38
CA LEU A 88 -6.65 10.71 -18.01
C LEU A 88 -7.92 9.90 -17.74
N LEU A 89 -9.00 10.57 -17.31
CA LEU A 89 -10.29 9.95 -17.03
C LEU A 89 -11.14 9.73 -18.29
N ILE A 90 -10.90 10.52 -19.36
CA ILE A 90 -11.71 10.50 -20.59
C ILE A 90 -11.03 9.71 -21.70
N LYS A 91 -9.70 9.87 -21.86
CA LYS A 91 -8.93 9.23 -22.94
C LYS A 91 -8.32 7.91 -22.47
N PHE A 92 -9.10 6.83 -22.51
CA PHE A 92 -8.59 5.51 -22.16
C PHE A 92 -7.85 4.84 -23.30
N ASN A 93 -6.69 4.27 -22.98
CA ASN A 93 -5.96 3.37 -23.85
C ASN A 93 -5.77 2.03 -23.13
N PHE A 94 -6.53 1.02 -23.51
CA PHE A 94 -6.47 -0.31 -22.89
C PHE A 94 -5.12 -1.03 -23.08
N GLY A 95 -4.27 -0.57 -23.99
CA GLY A 95 -2.90 -1.07 -24.15
C GLY A 95 -1.89 -0.44 -23.18
N SER A 96 -2.31 0.54 -22.36
CA SER A 96 -1.44 1.21 -21.40
C SER A 96 -1.73 0.76 -19.97
N VAL A 97 -0.69 0.28 -19.27
CA VAL A 97 -0.78 -0.09 -17.85
C VAL A 97 -1.28 1.08 -17.00
N MET A 98 -0.84 2.30 -17.32
CA MET A 98 -1.28 3.52 -16.63
C MET A 98 -2.80 3.73 -16.75
N SER A 99 -3.37 3.56 -17.94
CA SER A 99 -4.83 3.70 -18.14
C SER A 99 -5.62 2.63 -17.39
N LEU A 100 -5.14 1.39 -17.37
CA LEU A 100 -5.78 0.30 -16.61
C LEU A 100 -5.77 0.60 -15.11
N GLY A 101 -4.69 1.18 -14.59
CA GLY A 101 -4.63 1.60 -13.21
C GLY A 101 -5.56 2.75 -12.88
N VAL A 102 -5.66 3.75 -13.75
CA VAL A 102 -6.63 4.85 -13.59
C VAL A 102 -8.06 4.30 -13.55
N LEU A 103 -8.39 3.32 -14.40
CA LEU A 103 -9.70 2.66 -14.39
C LEU A 103 -9.95 1.93 -13.05
N ALA A 104 -8.97 1.17 -12.57
CA ALA A 104 -9.08 0.48 -11.28
C ALA A 104 -9.29 1.48 -10.12
N LEU A 105 -8.55 2.59 -10.12
CA LEU A 105 -8.68 3.65 -9.12
C LEU A 105 -10.02 4.37 -9.21
N LEU A 106 -10.53 4.61 -10.44
CA LEU A 106 -11.84 5.25 -10.66
C LEU A 106 -12.98 4.46 -10.02
N ILE A 107 -12.87 3.13 -9.99
CA ILE A 107 -13.86 2.25 -9.36
C ILE A 107 -13.56 2.06 -7.88
N TYR A 108 -12.29 1.86 -7.52
CA TYR A 108 -11.88 1.59 -6.15
C TYR A 108 -12.16 2.74 -5.19
N VAL A 109 -11.85 3.99 -5.59
CA VAL A 109 -12.00 5.16 -4.72
C VAL A 109 -13.45 5.34 -4.27
N PRO A 110 -14.46 5.43 -5.16
CA PRO A 110 -15.85 5.55 -4.72
C PRO A 110 -16.31 4.38 -3.84
N LEU A 111 -15.90 3.13 -4.17
CA LEU A 111 -16.29 1.97 -3.38
C LEU A 111 -15.65 1.96 -1.99
N SER A 112 -14.42 2.47 -1.84
CA SER A 112 -13.78 2.65 -0.54
C SER A 112 -14.50 3.67 0.33
N PHE A 113 -15.01 4.77 -0.27
CA PHE A 113 -15.87 5.74 0.43
C PHE A 113 -17.22 5.13 0.82
N VAL A 114 -17.84 4.35 -0.06
CA VAL A 114 -19.09 3.63 0.27
C VAL A 114 -18.85 2.68 1.45
N PHE A 115 -17.73 1.96 1.46
CA PHE A 115 -17.36 1.11 2.58
C PHE A 115 -17.19 1.90 3.89
N ALA A 116 -16.51 3.04 3.84
CA ALA A 116 -16.38 3.93 5.00
C ALA A 116 -17.74 4.45 5.49
N LEU A 117 -18.62 4.85 4.58
CA LEU A 117 -19.99 5.27 4.91
C LEU A 117 -20.82 4.13 5.53
N CYS A 118 -20.61 2.89 5.10
CA CYS A 118 -21.29 1.74 5.70
C CYS A 118 -20.84 1.46 7.14
N VAL A 119 -19.54 1.68 7.42
CA VAL A 119 -18.97 1.47 8.76
C VAL A 119 -19.33 2.62 9.71
N PHE A 120 -19.27 3.87 9.24
CA PHE A 120 -19.49 5.07 10.05
C PHE A 120 -20.88 5.69 9.89
N GLY A 121 -21.79 5.10 9.13
CA GLY A 121 -23.06 5.71 8.75
C GLY A 121 -23.90 6.20 9.92
N GLU A 122 -23.98 5.41 11.01
CA GLU A 122 -24.72 5.78 12.21
C GLU A 122 -24.08 6.98 12.96
N GLU A 123 -22.75 7.07 12.95
CA GLU A 123 -22.01 8.15 13.61
C GLU A 123 -22.08 9.44 12.79
N ILE A 124 -21.96 9.33 11.48
CA ILE A 124 -22.06 10.49 10.56
C ILE A 124 -23.46 11.11 10.64
N CYS A 125 -24.51 10.29 10.73
CA CYS A 125 -25.88 10.77 10.82
C CYS A 125 -26.23 11.45 12.17
N LYS A 126 -25.40 11.31 13.21
CA LYS A 126 -25.56 12.04 14.48
C LYS A 126 -25.15 13.51 14.36
N PHE A 127 -24.27 13.87 13.42
CA PHE A 127 -23.89 15.25 13.19
C PHE A 127 -25.01 15.99 12.42
N LYS A 128 -25.57 17.05 13.01
CA LYS A 128 -26.66 17.85 12.41
C LYS A 128 -26.31 18.38 11.00
N LEU A 129 -25.05 18.76 10.79
CA LEU A 129 -24.57 19.27 9.50
C LEU A 129 -24.62 18.23 8.36
N LEU A 130 -24.48 16.96 8.69
CA LEU A 130 -24.44 15.84 7.74
C LEU A 130 -25.75 15.03 7.72
N ALA A 131 -26.76 15.47 8.48
CA ALA A 131 -28.04 14.78 8.57
C ALA A 131 -28.80 14.71 7.24
N PHE A 132 -28.52 15.62 6.29
CA PHE A 132 -29.07 15.58 4.93
C PHE A 132 -28.60 14.37 4.12
N LEU A 133 -27.46 13.74 4.50
CA LEU A 133 -26.93 12.54 3.86
C LEU A 133 -27.63 11.25 4.34
N ARG A 134 -28.49 11.32 5.36
CA ARG A 134 -29.22 10.14 5.89
C ARG A 134 -29.84 9.24 4.83
N PRO A 135 -30.64 9.76 3.86
CA PRO A 135 -31.27 8.90 2.86
C PRO A 135 -30.23 8.18 1.99
N ILE A 136 -29.14 8.86 1.64
CA ILE A 136 -28.04 8.31 0.84
C ILE A 136 -27.29 7.25 1.66
N VAL A 137 -26.94 7.55 2.89
CA VAL A 137 -26.26 6.61 3.80
C VAL A 137 -27.10 5.37 4.04
N ASN A 138 -28.41 5.50 4.28
CA ASN A 138 -29.30 4.38 4.48
C ASN A 138 -29.45 3.51 3.23
N LEU A 139 -29.58 4.12 2.06
CA LEU A 139 -29.64 3.40 0.78
C LEU A 139 -28.36 2.62 0.51
N LEU A 140 -27.20 3.29 0.60
CA LEU A 140 -25.89 2.68 0.36
C LEU A 140 -25.55 1.61 1.42
N SER A 141 -25.84 1.88 2.69
CA SER A 141 -25.60 0.91 3.77
C SER A 141 -26.49 -0.32 3.66
N SER A 142 -27.75 -0.17 3.27
CA SER A 142 -28.65 -1.29 3.03
C SER A 142 -28.18 -2.16 1.87
N PHE A 143 -27.75 -1.52 0.77
CA PHE A 143 -27.21 -2.21 -0.38
C PHE A 143 -25.90 -2.94 -0.04
N ALA A 144 -24.96 -2.29 0.62
CA ALA A 144 -23.66 -2.86 0.95
C ALA A 144 -23.71 -3.89 2.10
N LYS A 145 -24.60 -3.71 3.09
CA LYS A 145 -24.82 -4.71 4.16
C LYS A 145 -25.45 -6.00 3.63
N ALA A 146 -26.34 -5.89 2.63
CA ALA A 146 -27.01 -7.03 2.02
C ALA A 146 -26.12 -7.82 1.05
N SER A 147 -25.02 -7.23 0.56
CA SER A 147 -24.24 -7.80 -0.55
C SER A 147 -22.85 -8.25 -0.14
N LYS A 148 -22.70 -9.57 0.14
CA LYS A 148 -21.37 -10.22 0.20
C LYS A 148 -20.56 -10.00 -1.08
N LEU A 149 -21.25 -9.73 -2.20
CA LEU A 149 -20.65 -9.44 -3.49
C LEU A 149 -19.87 -8.13 -3.45
N PHE A 150 -20.42 -7.07 -2.83
CA PHE A 150 -19.75 -5.78 -2.66
C PHE A 150 -18.39 -5.92 -1.96
N GLU A 151 -18.35 -6.66 -0.85
CA GLU A 151 -17.11 -6.89 -0.10
C GLU A 151 -16.07 -7.66 -0.93
N ARG A 152 -16.50 -8.68 -1.68
CA ARG A 152 -15.62 -9.45 -2.56
C ARG A 152 -15.07 -8.60 -3.71
N VAL A 153 -15.92 -7.80 -4.36
CA VAL A 153 -15.51 -6.88 -5.42
C VAL A 153 -14.53 -5.85 -4.89
N LEU A 154 -14.81 -5.25 -3.73
CA LEU A 154 -13.92 -4.29 -3.11
C LEU A 154 -12.57 -4.93 -2.74
N PHE A 155 -12.56 -6.17 -2.25
CA PHE A 155 -11.33 -6.90 -1.94
C PHE A 155 -10.50 -7.18 -3.19
N ILE A 156 -11.12 -7.63 -4.28
CA ILE A 156 -10.44 -7.87 -5.56
C ILE A 156 -9.87 -6.55 -6.12
N LEU A 157 -10.63 -5.45 -6.05
CA LEU A 157 -10.14 -4.14 -6.47
C LEU A 157 -8.98 -3.66 -5.61
N ALA A 158 -9.00 -3.89 -4.30
CA ALA A 158 -7.88 -3.60 -3.41
C ALA A 158 -6.63 -4.41 -3.81
N LEU A 159 -6.77 -5.71 -4.12
CA LEU A 159 -5.68 -6.53 -4.65
C LEU A 159 -5.13 -5.93 -5.97
N CYS A 160 -6.03 -5.57 -6.88
CA CYS A 160 -5.64 -4.97 -8.17
C CYS A 160 -4.88 -3.65 -7.96
N VAL A 161 -5.36 -2.76 -7.10
CA VAL A 161 -4.70 -1.46 -6.82
C VAL A 161 -3.36 -1.66 -6.12
N GLY A 162 -3.26 -2.59 -5.17
CA GLY A 162 -2.00 -2.94 -4.51
C GLY A 162 -0.95 -3.46 -5.48
N ALA A 163 -1.33 -4.41 -6.36
CA ALA A 163 -0.45 -4.96 -7.38
C ALA A 163 -0.14 -3.95 -8.49
N TYR A 164 -1.10 -3.10 -8.86
CA TYR A 164 -0.95 -2.09 -9.91
C TYR A 164 0.24 -1.16 -9.66
N THR A 165 0.50 -0.78 -8.41
CA THR A 165 1.64 0.07 -8.06
C THR A 165 2.98 -0.53 -8.50
N GLY A 166 3.10 -1.86 -8.45
CA GLY A 166 4.26 -2.59 -8.96
C GLY A 166 4.23 -2.77 -10.48
N PHE A 167 3.06 -3.05 -11.07
CA PHE A 167 2.92 -3.14 -12.53
C PHE A 167 3.27 -1.84 -13.24
N LEU A 168 2.96 -0.70 -12.62
CA LEU A 168 3.29 0.62 -13.16
C LEU A 168 4.79 0.79 -13.37
N LEU A 169 5.62 0.35 -12.41
CA LEU A 169 7.07 0.37 -12.56
C LEU A 169 7.55 -0.72 -13.52
N SER A 170 7.04 -1.95 -13.38
CA SER A 170 7.51 -3.08 -14.18
C SER A 170 7.22 -2.93 -15.69
N ALA A 171 6.28 -2.05 -16.07
CA ALA A 171 6.04 -1.72 -17.46
C ALA A 171 7.15 -0.86 -18.11
N VAL A 172 8.07 -0.30 -17.32
CA VAL A 172 9.17 0.53 -17.82
C VAL A 172 10.37 -0.35 -18.17
N MET A 173 10.44 -0.77 -19.44
CA MET A 173 11.46 -1.72 -19.93
C MET A 173 12.90 -1.18 -19.88
N LYS A 174 13.09 0.14 -19.85
CA LYS A 174 14.43 0.76 -19.90
C LYS A 174 15.19 0.69 -18.58
N ILE A 175 14.52 0.45 -17.46
CA ILE A 175 15.11 0.43 -16.13
C ILE A 175 15.13 -1.01 -15.62
N PRO A 176 16.31 -1.67 -15.56
CA PRO A 176 16.39 -3.09 -15.21
C PRO A 176 15.80 -3.43 -13.85
N LEU A 177 16.04 -2.60 -12.82
CA LEU A 177 15.52 -2.82 -11.46
C LEU A 177 13.98 -2.78 -11.41
N TRP A 178 13.33 -2.05 -12.31
CA TRP A 178 11.88 -1.97 -12.37
C TRP A 178 11.26 -3.07 -13.23
N ASN A 179 11.92 -3.41 -14.35
CA ASN A 179 11.41 -4.37 -15.32
C ASN A 179 11.51 -5.81 -14.82
N THR A 180 10.86 -6.11 -13.71
CA THR A 180 10.81 -7.45 -13.14
C THR A 180 9.39 -7.88 -12.80
N PRO A 181 9.01 -9.15 -13.05
CA PRO A 181 7.67 -9.66 -12.72
C PRO A 181 7.44 -9.84 -11.20
N VAL A 182 8.49 -9.76 -10.40
CA VAL A 182 8.44 -9.91 -8.95
C VAL A 182 7.90 -8.65 -8.27
N LEU A 183 8.11 -7.47 -8.88
CA LEU A 183 7.80 -6.18 -8.29
C LEU A 183 6.31 -5.99 -7.95
N PRO A 184 5.34 -6.39 -8.79
CA PRO A 184 3.92 -6.32 -8.44
C PRO A 184 3.55 -7.12 -7.18
N ILE A 185 4.12 -8.31 -7.03
CA ILE A 185 3.85 -9.18 -5.88
C ILE A 185 4.50 -8.62 -4.62
N LEU A 186 5.74 -8.15 -4.73
CA LEU A 186 6.46 -7.50 -3.64
C LEU A 186 5.72 -6.25 -3.16
N PHE A 187 5.22 -5.42 -4.09
CA PHE A 187 4.48 -4.21 -3.77
C PHE A 187 3.11 -4.51 -3.15
N LEU A 188 2.44 -5.56 -3.58
CA LEU A 188 1.19 -6.01 -2.98
C LEU A 188 1.39 -6.45 -1.53
N LEU A 189 2.39 -7.30 -1.26
CA LEU A 189 2.67 -7.79 0.10
C LEU A 189 3.12 -6.68 1.04
N SER A 190 4.07 -5.84 0.63
CA SER A 190 4.51 -4.70 1.44
C SER A 190 3.38 -3.67 1.65
N GLY A 191 2.48 -3.49 0.65
CA GLY A 191 1.26 -2.70 0.81
C GLY A 191 0.30 -3.30 1.83
N PHE A 192 0.15 -4.62 1.83
CA PHE A 192 -0.67 -5.34 2.81
C PHE A 192 -0.10 -5.21 4.23
N SER A 193 1.21 -5.40 4.42
CA SER A 193 1.91 -5.20 5.71
C SER A 193 1.76 -3.75 6.21
N SER A 194 1.96 -2.75 5.35
CA SER A 194 1.74 -1.34 5.72
C SER A 194 0.27 -1.05 6.08
N GLY A 195 -0.68 -1.69 5.41
CA GLY A 195 -2.11 -1.60 5.72
C GLY A 195 -2.45 -2.17 7.11
N ILE A 196 -1.85 -3.30 7.49
CA ILE A 196 -1.97 -3.88 8.85
C ILE A 196 -1.42 -2.88 9.87
N ALA A 197 -0.19 -2.41 9.67
CA ALA A 197 0.49 -1.48 10.56
C ALA A 197 -0.30 -0.17 10.75
N ALA A 198 -0.78 0.42 9.66
CA ALA A 198 -1.59 1.64 9.70
C ALA A 198 -2.94 1.42 10.42
N SER A 199 -3.62 0.29 10.14
CA SER A 199 -4.89 -0.04 10.79
C SER A 199 -4.71 -0.24 12.30
N ILE A 200 -3.62 -0.86 12.73
CA ILE A 200 -3.27 -1.00 14.15
C ILE A 200 -3.04 0.37 14.79
N LEU A 201 -2.22 1.24 14.17
CA LEU A 201 -1.94 2.57 14.71
C LEU A 201 -3.20 3.42 14.83
N VAL A 202 -3.99 3.51 13.76
CA VAL A 202 -5.23 4.29 13.74
C VAL A 202 -6.25 3.70 14.73
N GLY A 203 -6.36 2.36 14.80
CA GLY A 203 -7.24 1.67 15.74
C GLY A 203 -6.89 1.97 17.19
N LEU A 204 -5.61 1.93 17.54
CA LEU A 204 -5.12 2.21 18.89
C LEU A 204 -5.20 3.70 19.27
N LEU A 205 -5.01 4.62 18.32
CA LEU A 205 -5.01 6.06 18.60
C LEU A 205 -6.42 6.63 18.69
N PHE A 206 -7.30 6.26 17.75
CA PHE A 206 -8.61 6.89 17.59
C PHE A 206 -9.78 6.04 18.09
N PHE A 207 -9.67 4.72 18.03
CA PHE A 207 -10.72 3.79 18.41
C PHE A 207 -10.30 2.98 19.63
N LYS A 208 -10.16 3.63 20.79
CA LYS A 208 -9.78 3.01 22.08
C LYS A 208 -10.80 1.94 22.49
N GLY A 209 -10.77 0.79 21.83
CA GLY A 209 -11.51 -0.40 22.22
C GLY A 209 -10.75 -1.20 23.28
N SER A 210 -11.41 -2.12 23.94
CA SER A 210 -10.76 -3.10 24.81
C SER A 210 -9.77 -3.92 24.00
N LEU A 211 -8.49 -3.79 24.32
CA LEU A 211 -7.41 -4.53 23.68
C LEU A 211 -7.55 -6.02 23.98
N ASN A 212 -8.10 -6.79 23.06
CA ASN A 212 -8.11 -8.24 23.15
C ASN A 212 -6.76 -8.78 22.69
N LYS A 213 -6.09 -9.55 23.55
CA LYS A 213 -4.76 -10.13 23.27
C LYS A 213 -4.77 -11.04 22.04
N ASP A 214 -5.84 -11.78 21.82
CA ASP A 214 -5.96 -12.71 20.71
C ASP A 214 -6.05 -12.00 19.36
N SER A 215 -6.76 -10.87 19.31
CA SER A 215 -6.86 -10.04 18.11
C SER A 215 -5.53 -9.42 17.71
N ILE A 216 -4.79 -8.90 18.70
CA ILE A 216 -3.44 -8.36 18.47
C ILE A 216 -2.50 -9.46 17.98
N LYS A 217 -2.57 -10.65 18.61
CA LYS A 217 -1.78 -11.79 18.20
C LYS A 217 -2.06 -12.20 16.76
N TYR A 218 -3.34 -12.23 16.36
CA TYR A 218 -3.75 -12.53 14.99
C TYR A 218 -3.11 -11.55 13.99
N LEU A 219 -3.22 -10.25 14.26
CA LEU A 219 -2.68 -9.21 13.38
C LEU A 219 -1.15 -9.24 13.32
N LEU A 220 -0.48 -9.45 14.45
CA LEU A 220 0.98 -9.59 14.48
C LEU A 220 1.45 -10.84 13.73
N VAL A 221 0.73 -11.97 13.83
CA VAL A 221 1.05 -13.19 13.08
C VAL A 221 0.82 -12.98 11.58
N LEU A 222 -0.24 -12.24 11.21
CA LEU A 222 -0.54 -11.95 9.82
C LEU A 222 0.53 -11.04 9.20
N ASP A 223 0.96 -10.02 9.91
CA ASP A 223 2.04 -9.11 9.52
C ASP A 223 3.37 -9.86 9.40
N LEU A 224 3.70 -10.69 10.39
CA LEU A 224 4.90 -11.53 10.36
C LEU A 224 4.92 -12.46 9.13
N ARG A 225 3.78 -13.05 8.76
CA ARG A 225 3.68 -13.87 7.54
C ARG A 225 3.93 -13.05 6.29
N ALA A 226 3.36 -11.85 6.19
CA ALA A 226 3.58 -10.95 5.05
C ALA A 226 5.08 -10.63 4.92
N ILE A 227 5.74 -10.22 6.00
CA ILE A 227 7.17 -9.89 6.03
C ILE A 227 8.04 -11.12 5.65
N LEU A 228 7.69 -12.31 6.16
CA LEU A 228 8.41 -13.55 5.81
C LEU A 228 8.30 -13.89 4.32
N PHE A 229 7.22 -13.51 3.63
CA PHE A 229 7.10 -13.67 2.18
C PHE A 229 7.83 -12.56 1.40
N GLU A 230 8.01 -11.37 1.97
CA GLU A 230 8.75 -10.28 1.32
C GLU A 230 10.24 -10.60 1.18
N ILE A 231 10.85 -11.27 2.17
CA ILE A 231 12.29 -11.61 2.17
C ILE A 231 12.67 -12.46 0.94
N PRO A 232 12.04 -13.63 0.67
CA PRO A 232 12.36 -14.42 -0.49
C PRO A 232 12.05 -13.70 -1.81
N LEU A 233 11.04 -12.82 -1.85
CA LEU A 233 10.76 -12.04 -3.06
C LEU A 233 11.86 -11.02 -3.35
N LEU A 234 12.39 -10.33 -2.34
CA LEU A 234 13.56 -9.46 -2.51
C LEU A 234 14.78 -10.24 -2.96
N PHE A 235 15.01 -11.43 -2.39
CA PHE A 235 16.08 -12.30 -2.82
C PHE A 235 15.94 -12.73 -4.28
N ILE A 236 14.74 -13.20 -4.68
CA ILE A 236 14.44 -13.61 -6.07
C ILE A 236 14.60 -12.43 -7.02
N LEU A 237 14.23 -11.22 -6.63
CA LEU A 237 14.39 -10.03 -7.45
C LEU A 237 15.86 -9.80 -7.83
N PHE A 238 16.76 -9.73 -6.84
CA PHE A 238 18.18 -9.47 -7.11
C PHE A 238 18.90 -10.66 -7.73
N VAL A 239 18.59 -11.88 -7.32
CA VAL A 239 19.14 -13.11 -7.92
C VAL A 239 18.68 -13.24 -9.37
N GLY A 240 17.41 -12.97 -9.68
CA GLY A 240 16.88 -12.97 -11.03
C GLY A 240 17.65 -11.99 -11.93
N MET A 241 17.85 -10.75 -11.48
CA MET A 241 18.63 -9.75 -12.21
C MET A 241 20.09 -10.18 -12.41
N TYR A 242 20.71 -10.81 -11.41
CA TYR A 242 22.09 -11.28 -11.52
C TYR A 242 22.24 -12.39 -12.57
N PHE A 243 21.30 -13.35 -12.60
CA PHE A 243 21.32 -14.44 -13.59
C PHE A 243 20.89 -14.01 -14.99
N GLU A 244 20.13 -12.93 -15.12
CA GLU A 244 19.80 -12.34 -16.42
C GLU A 244 21.08 -11.81 -17.13
N GLY A 245 22.07 -11.37 -16.34
CA GLY A 245 23.35 -10.91 -16.86
C GLY A 245 23.31 -9.51 -17.46
N GLY A 246 24.39 -9.13 -18.16
CA GLY A 246 24.47 -7.85 -18.86
C GLY A 246 24.23 -6.62 -17.97
N THR A 247 23.44 -5.68 -18.47
CA THR A 247 23.09 -4.43 -17.78
C THR A 247 22.26 -4.67 -16.52
N SER A 248 21.43 -5.73 -16.50
CA SER A 248 20.61 -6.08 -15.33
C SER A 248 21.48 -6.51 -14.14
N ALA A 249 22.50 -7.33 -14.37
CA ALA A 249 23.42 -7.76 -13.31
C ALA A 249 24.24 -6.59 -12.78
N LEU A 250 24.72 -5.71 -13.65
CA LEU A 250 25.45 -4.50 -13.26
C LEU A 250 24.57 -3.55 -12.47
N ALA A 251 23.31 -3.35 -12.90
CA ALA A 251 22.34 -2.52 -12.18
C ALA A 251 22.05 -3.08 -10.79
N ALA A 252 21.87 -4.40 -10.64
CA ALA A 252 21.69 -5.06 -9.35
C ALA A 252 22.90 -4.85 -8.43
N GLN A 253 24.11 -5.03 -8.95
CA GLN A 253 25.33 -4.81 -8.19
C GLN A 253 25.46 -3.34 -7.76
N GLN A 254 25.27 -2.39 -8.67
CA GLN A 254 25.29 -0.96 -8.36
C GLN A 254 24.24 -0.60 -7.29
N ALA A 255 23.00 -1.08 -7.43
CA ALA A 255 21.92 -0.80 -6.48
C ALA A 255 22.25 -1.29 -5.07
N LEU A 256 22.92 -2.45 -4.91
CA LEU A 256 23.27 -3.02 -3.62
C LEU A 256 24.55 -2.41 -3.01
N THR A 257 25.46 -1.88 -3.83
CA THR A 257 26.78 -1.37 -3.40
C THR A 257 26.89 0.16 -3.43
N HIS A 258 25.90 0.85 -4.01
CA HIS A 258 25.89 2.31 -4.10
C HIS A 258 26.02 2.94 -2.71
N GLU A 259 26.83 3.99 -2.59
CA GLU A 259 27.18 4.61 -1.31
C GLU A 259 25.96 5.07 -0.48
N VAL A 260 24.93 5.62 -1.12
CA VAL A 260 23.69 6.10 -0.47
C VAL A 260 22.61 5.02 -0.52
N TYR A 261 22.27 4.53 -1.74
CA TYR A 261 21.14 3.61 -1.93
C TYR A 261 21.41 2.22 -1.37
N GLY A 262 22.65 1.73 -1.41
CA GLY A 262 23.03 0.50 -0.73
C GLY A 262 22.80 0.57 0.78
N LYS A 263 23.15 1.69 1.43
CA LYS A 263 22.86 1.89 2.87
C LYS A 263 21.36 1.95 3.14
N ILE A 264 20.58 2.61 2.29
CA ILE A 264 19.11 2.63 2.42
C ILE A 264 18.54 1.21 2.30
N PHE A 265 19.05 0.39 1.39
CA PHE A 265 18.61 -0.99 1.27
C PHE A 265 18.96 -1.84 2.49
N TRP A 266 20.25 -1.89 2.87
CA TRP A 266 20.70 -2.78 3.94
C TRP A 266 20.21 -2.35 5.33
N ILE A 267 20.26 -1.06 5.65
CA ILE A 267 19.87 -0.55 6.97
C ILE A 267 18.36 -0.22 6.98
N GLY A 268 17.88 0.46 5.94
CA GLY A 268 16.49 0.92 5.88
C GLY A 268 15.52 -0.22 5.57
N VAL A 269 15.65 -0.84 4.39
CA VAL A 269 14.69 -1.86 3.96
C VAL A 269 14.87 -3.16 4.74
N LEU A 270 16.06 -3.74 4.74
CA LEU A 270 16.30 -5.01 5.43
C LEU A 270 16.34 -4.84 6.95
N GLY A 271 17.13 -3.89 7.46
CA GLY A 271 17.31 -3.70 8.90
C GLY A 271 16.03 -3.24 9.58
N THR A 272 15.52 -2.06 9.21
CA THR A 272 14.34 -1.48 9.87
C THR A 272 13.04 -2.05 9.32
N GLY A 273 12.93 -2.32 8.01
CA GLY A 273 11.68 -2.75 7.38
C GLY A 273 11.33 -4.21 7.61
N LEU A 274 12.31 -5.11 7.68
CA LEU A 274 12.07 -6.55 7.77
C LEU A 274 12.59 -7.16 9.07
N ILE A 275 13.89 -6.97 9.41
CA ILE A 275 14.50 -7.64 10.55
C ILE A 275 13.96 -7.10 11.88
N ALA A 276 13.87 -5.79 12.05
CA ALA A 276 13.38 -5.19 13.29
C ALA A 276 11.94 -5.59 13.63
N PRO A 277 10.95 -5.54 12.69
CA PRO A 277 9.60 -6.03 12.95
C PRO A 277 9.55 -7.52 13.31
N ILE A 278 10.36 -8.36 12.66
CA ILE A 278 10.43 -9.78 12.98
C ILE A 278 10.89 -9.97 14.44
N ILE A 279 11.96 -9.30 14.85
CA ILE A 279 12.50 -9.40 16.21
C ILE A 279 11.45 -8.92 17.24
N ILE A 280 10.79 -7.77 16.95
CA ILE A 280 9.76 -7.23 17.84
C ILE A 280 8.56 -8.17 17.92
N ALA A 281 8.09 -8.72 16.80
CA ALA A 281 6.97 -9.65 16.76
C ALA A 281 7.30 -10.96 17.51
N PHE A 282 8.49 -11.54 17.31
CA PHE A 282 8.91 -12.73 18.03
C PHE A 282 9.04 -12.50 19.53
N THR A 283 9.59 -11.38 19.96
CA THR A 283 9.69 -11.04 21.39
C THR A 283 8.31 -10.82 22.01
N ALA A 284 7.42 -10.16 21.32
CA ALA A 284 6.04 -9.98 21.76
C ALA A 284 5.29 -11.30 21.87
N LEU A 285 5.42 -12.20 20.90
CA LEU A 285 4.77 -13.51 20.89
C LEU A 285 5.31 -14.44 21.98
N LYS A 286 6.64 -14.42 22.24
CA LYS A 286 7.31 -15.31 23.21
C LYS A 286 7.03 -14.91 24.66
N ASN A 287 7.06 -13.62 24.96
CA ASN A 287 6.99 -13.14 26.35
C ASN A 287 5.57 -12.86 26.84
N HIS A 288 4.52 -13.09 26.03
CA HIS A 288 3.14 -12.77 26.33
C HIS A 288 2.94 -11.29 26.75
N ALA A 289 3.93 -10.44 26.53
CA ALA A 289 3.95 -9.04 26.95
C ALA A 289 3.42 -8.15 25.83
N TYR A 290 2.13 -8.22 25.58
CA TYR A 290 1.43 -7.32 24.64
C TYR A 290 1.31 -5.91 25.23
N LYS A 291 2.45 -5.24 25.42
CA LYS A 291 2.46 -3.83 25.83
C LYS A 291 2.07 -2.99 24.60
N PRO A 292 1.07 -2.12 24.67
CA PRO A 292 0.64 -1.28 23.54
C PRO A 292 1.80 -0.49 22.90
N ALA A 293 2.78 -0.08 23.69
CA ALA A 293 3.96 0.64 23.21
C ALA A 293 4.77 -0.17 22.19
N PHE A 294 4.97 -1.50 22.42
CA PHE A 294 5.70 -2.34 21.47
C PHE A 294 4.92 -2.54 20.16
N ILE A 295 3.61 -2.61 20.22
CA ILE A 295 2.75 -2.75 19.04
C ILE A 295 2.81 -1.48 18.21
N VAL A 296 2.70 -0.30 18.85
CA VAL A 296 2.84 0.99 18.19
C VAL A 296 4.22 1.16 17.56
N LEU A 297 5.27 0.78 18.29
CA LEU A 297 6.64 0.82 17.78
C LEU A 297 6.80 -0.08 16.56
N ASN A 298 6.32 -1.34 16.64
CA ASN A 298 6.37 -2.27 15.52
C ASN A 298 5.68 -1.71 14.27
N SER A 299 4.46 -1.21 14.44
CA SER A 299 3.69 -0.63 13.34
C SER A 299 4.37 0.58 12.72
N PHE A 300 4.99 1.44 13.53
CA PHE A 300 5.76 2.58 13.04
C PHE A 300 6.99 2.14 12.24
N VAL A 301 7.73 1.17 12.74
CA VAL A 301 8.93 0.62 12.09
C VAL A 301 8.58 -0.04 10.75
N VAL A 302 7.48 -0.81 10.68
CA VAL A 302 6.97 -1.39 9.43
C VAL A 302 6.64 -0.30 8.42
N LEU A 303 5.91 0.75 8.81
CA LEU A 303 5.56 1.85 7.90
C LEU A 303 6.80 2.55 7.36
N CYS A 304 7.79 2.84 8.22
CA CYS A 304 9.07 3.42 7.79
C CYS A 304 9.80 2.49 6.80
N GLY A 305 9.83 1.19 7.05
CA GLY A 305 10.47 0.22 6.16
C GLY A 305 9.82 0.17 4.78
N VAL A 306 8.49 0.18 4.71
CA VAL A 306 7.76 0.16 3.43
C VAL A 306 7.93 1.47 2.65
N ILE A 307 7.96 2.64 3.32
CA ILE A 307 8.30 3.91 2.67
C ILE A 307 9.71 3.85 2.08
N LEU A 308 10.68 3.37 2.84
CA LEU A 308 12.06 3.25 2.40
C LEU A 308 12.20 2.26 1.24
N LEU A 309 11.43 1.17 1.23
CA LEU A 309 11.39 0.22 0.11
C LEU A 309 10.89 0.92 -1.17
N ARG A 310 9.79 1.68 -1.10
CA ARG A 310 9.28 2.44 -2.26
C ARG A 310 10.29 3.46 -2.76
N TYR A 311 10.84 4.23 -1.84
CA TYR A 311 11.87 5.23 -2.16
C TYR A 311 13.09 4.57 -2.81
N TYR A 312 13.60 3.48 -2.22
CA TYR A 312 14.73 2.74 -2.76
C TYR A 312 14.49 2.23 -4.18
N ILE A 313 13.37 1.54 -4.42
CA ILE A 313 13.07 0.99 -5.75
C ILE A 313 12.96 2.11 -6.79
N VAL A 314 12.29 3.22 -6.45
CA VAL A 314 12.09 4.34 -7.39
C VAL A 314 13.43 5.02 -7.71
N TYR A 315 14.23 5.35 -6.71
CA TYR A 315 15.46 6.13 -6.92
C TYR A 315 16.65 5.27 -7.37
N ALA A 316 16.87 4.12 -6.72
CA ALA A 316 17.96 3.24 -7.14
C ALA A 316 17.75 2.72 -8.57
N GLY A 317 16.49 2.46 -8.97
CA GLY A 317 16.19 2.07 -10.35
C GLY A 317 16.62 3.12 -11.39
N GLN A 318 16.44 4.40 -11.08
CA GLN A 318 16.79 5.50 -12.02
C GLN A 318 18.29 5.82 -12.04
N ILE A 319 18.99 5.62 -10.93
CA ILE A 319 20.40 5.98 -10.78
C ILE A 319 21.32 4.81 -11.11
N CYS A 320 20.94 3.59 -10.68
CA CYS A 320 21.71 2.38 -10.89
C CYS A 320 21.21 1.65 -12.16
N THR A 321 21.51 2.17 -13.33
CA THR A 321 21.01 1.62 -14.62
C THR A 321 21.90 0.55 -15.24
N GLY A 322 23.07 0.31 -14.66
CA GLY A 322 24.05 -0.64 -15.22
C GLY A 322 24.81 -0.11 -16.45
N ALA A 323 24.67 1.20 -16.75
CA ALA A 323 25.39 1.88 -17.83
C ALA A 323 26.73 2.45 -17.34
#